data_6d3ef26c026142efc39722f1249cea85
#
_entry.id   6d3ef26c026142efc39722f1249cea85
#
_cell.length_a   1.000
_cell.length_b   1.000
_cell.length_c   1.000
_cell.angle_alpha   90.00
_cell.angle_beta   90.00
_cell.angle_gamma   90.00
#
_symmetry.space_group_name_H-M   'P 1'
#
loop_
_entity.id
_entity.type
_entity.pdbx_description
1 polymer ?
#
loop_
_entity_poly.entity_id
_entity_poly.type
_entity_poly.pdbx_seq_one_letter_code
_entity_poly.pdbx_strand_id
1 'polypeptide(L)'
;KNVFSKHKFDAIMHFAGYKAAGESMISLEKYSQNITSMINLLDNMVQFNVKKIIFSSSAAVYGEPQYTPIDESHPLNPINYYGFTKLECERIIDWYSKQKGIVGICLRYFNVMGDAGLNYRDPDAQNIEPIIYEVLSGKREKLLIFGNDYETPDGTCVRDYIDIKDLVHAHTLALNLNSSDIINLGTGKGTSV
;
A
#
# COMPACT_ATOMS: atom_id res chain seq x y z
N LYS A 1 -2.64 -3.08 22.96
CA LYS A 1 -2.21 -3.79 24.18
C LYS A 1 -3.26 -4.77 24.68
N ASN A 2 -4.51 -4.34 24.89
CA ASN A 2 -5.59 -5.22 25.41
C ASN A 2 -5.87 -6.47 24.54
N VAL A 3 -5.73 -6.39 23.20
CA VAL A 3 -5.93 -7.52 22.31
C VAL A 3 -4.78 -8.51 22.45
N PHE A 4 -3.54 -8.05 22.41
CA PHE A 4 -2.34 -8.91 22.58
C PHE A 4 -2.29 -9.63 23.93
N SER A 5 -2.84 -9.04 25.00
CA SER A 5 -2.86 -9.70 26.31
C SER A 5 -3.91 -10.81 26.42
N LYS A 6 -4.90 -10.82 25.51
CA LYS A 6 -6.03 -11.78 25.51
C LYS A 6 -5.86 -12.89 24.47
N HIS A 7 -5.06 -12.68 23.47
CA HIS A 7 -4.93 -13.59 22.33
C HIS A 7 -3.44 -13.80 21.98
N LYS A 8 -3.11 -14.99 21.49
CA LYS A 8 -1.82 -15.29 20.87
C LYS A 8 -1.95 -15.11 19.36
N PHE A 9 -0.93 -14.50 18.77
CA PHE A 9 -0.87 -14.27 17.33
C PHE A 9 0.44 -14.87 16.78
N ASP A 10 0.37 -15.56 15.66
CA ASP A 10 1.51 -16.08 14.93
C ASP A 10 2.13 -15.03 14.02
N ALA A 11 1.27 -14.18 13.44
CA ALA A 11 1.65 -13.09 12.55
C ALA A 11 0.63 -11.95 12.61
N ILE A 12 1.04 -10.78 12.14
CA ILE A 12 0.18 -9.61 11.94
C ILE A 12 0.16 -9.26 10.46
N MET A 13 -1.03 -9.09 9.88
CA MET A 13 -1.23 -8.41 8.60
C MET A 13 -1.69 -6.97 8.89
N HIS A 14 -0.90 -5.99 8.53
CA HIS A 14 -1.16 -4.59 8.84
C HIS A 14 -1.63 -3.82 7.61
N PHE A 15 -2.94 -3.69 7.46
CA PHE A 15 -3.60 -2.91 6.41
C PHE A 15 -4.00 -1.50 6.85
N ALA A 16 -4.16 -1.31 8.17
CA ALA A 16 -4.67 -0.07 8.72
C ALA A 16 -3.76 1.12 8.40
N GLY A 17 -4.36 2.22 7.97
CA GLY A 17 -3.66 3.46 7.69
C GLY A 17 -4.45 4.38 6.78
N TYR A 18 -4.16 5.66 6.85
CA TYR A 18 -4.68 6.66 5.91
C TYR A 18 -3.97 6.51 4.56
N LYS A 19 -4.72 6.58 3.44
CA LYS A 19 -4.24 6.18 2.12
C LYS A 19 -4.39 7.23 1.00
N ALA A 20 -5.10 8.32 1.22
CA ALA A 20 -5.36 9.33 0.20
C ALA A 20 -4.14 10.26 0.02
N ALA A 21 -3.42 10.11 -1.10
CA ALA A 21 -2.19 10.87 -1.38
C ALA A 21 -2.43 12.38 -1.38
N GLY A 22 -3.50 12.85 -2.01
CA GLY A 22 -3.84 14.29 -2.05
C GLY A 22 -4.12 14.87 -0.66
N GLU A 23 -4.93 14.18 0.15
CA GLU A 23 -5.21 14.60 1.54
C GLU A 23 -3.94 14.62 2.39
N SER A 24 -3.00 13.72 2.14
CA SER A 24 -1.76 13.63 2.89
C SER A 24 -0.91 14.90 2.80
N MET A 25 -1.06 15.69 1.75
CA MET A 25 -0.33 16.95 1.55
C MET A 25 -0.94 18.13 2.33
N ILE A 26 -2.14 17.95 2.87
CA ILE A 26 -2.88 18.99 3.60
C ILE A 26 -2.95 18.64 5.10
N SER A 27 -3.10 17.36 5.43
CA SER A 27 -3.33 16.87 6.81
C SER A 27 -2.16 16.02 7.29
N LEU A 28 -0.97 16.63 7.42
CA LEU A 28 0.27 15.93 7.81
C LEU A 28 0.13 15.23 9.16
N GLU A 29 -0.47 15.89 10.15
CA GLU A 29 -0.68 15.36 11.51
C GLU A 29 -1.54 14.09 11.52
N LYS A 30 -2.56 14.02 10.66
CA LYS A 30 -3.40 12.84 10.48
C LYS A 30 -2.56 11.67 9.91
N TYR A 31 -1.78 11.92 8.87
CA TYR A 31 -0.98 10.89 8.20
C TYR A 31 0.24 10.45 9.02
N SER A 32 0.78 11.30 9.89
CA SER A 32 1.83 10.93 10.85
C SER A 32 1.39 9.79 11.78
N GLN A 33 0.09 9.60 11.96
CA GLN A 33 -0.45 8.49 12.73
C GLN A 33 -0.15 7.12 12.10
N ASN A 34 0.10 7.05 10.79
CA ASN A 34 0.56 5.81 10.14
C ASN A 34 1.87 5.34 10.77
N ILE A 35 2.82 6.26 10.98
CA ILE A 35 4.12 5.96 11.59
C ILE A 35 3.96 5.64 13.08
N THR A 36 3.20 6.46 13.81
CA THR A 36 2.99 6.25 15.25
C THR A 36 2.29 4.91 15.53
N SER A 37 1.30 4.55 14.72
CA SER A 37 0.60 3.27 14.86
C SER A 37 1.51 2.08 14.55
N MET A 38 2.41 2.20 13.58
CA MET A 38 3.41 1.18 13.26
C MET A 38 4.35 0.95 14.44
N ILE A 39 4.92 2.01 15.01
CA ILE A 39 5.82 1.90 16.18
C ILE A 39 5.09 1.21 17.34
N ASN A 40 3.89 1.67 17.67
CA ASN A 40 3.07 1.09 18.73
C ASN A 40 2.75 -0.40 18.49
N LEU A 41 2.51 -0.77 17.23
CA LEU A 41 2.26 -2.16 16.85
C LEU A 41 3.51 -3.02 17.08
N LEU A 42 4.65 -2.59 16.55
CA LEU A 42 5.93 -3.30 16.65
C LEU A 42 6.39 -3.45 18.11
N ASP A 43 6.22 -2.41 18.93
CA ASP A 43 6.51 -2.49 20.38
C ASP A 43 5.65 -3.56 21.08
N ASN A 44 4.36 -3.61 20.74
CA ASN A 44 3.49 -4.67 21.27
C ASN A 44 3.89 -6.05 20.74
N MET A 45 4.27 -6.17 19.47
CA MET A 45 4.76 -7.43 18.90
C MET A 45 6.00 -7.92 19.66
N VAL A 46 6.96 -7.03 19.96
CA VAL A 46 8.14 -7.37 20.78
C VAL A 46 7.72 -7.81 22.19
N GLN A 47 6.85 -7.02 22.85
CA GLN A 47 6.38 -7.30 24.20
C GLN A 47 5.68 -8.66 24.32
N PHE A 48 4.89 -9.04 23.31
CA PHE A 48 4.08 -10.27 23.30
C PHE A 48 4.66 -11.39 22.44
N ASN A 49 5.93 -11.24 22.02
CA ASN A 49 6.70 -12.23 21.25
C ASN A 49 6.04 -12.66 19.92
N VAL A 50 5.36 -11.74 19.24
CA VAL A 50 4.89 -11.96 17.87
C VAL A 50 6.02 -11.64 16.90
N LYS A 51 6.39 -12.60 16.04
CA LYS A 51 7.64 -12.56 15.28
C LYS A 51 7.48 -12.26 13.79
N LYS A 52 6.27 -12.06 13.29
CA LYS A 52 6.04 -11.82 11.86
C LYS A 52 5.05 -10.70 11.62
N ILE A 53 5.41 -9.78 10.73
CA ILE A 53 4.51 -8.74 10.21
C ILE A 53 4.52 -8.74 8.69
N ILE A 54 3.33 -8.66 8.08
CA ILE A 54 3.13 -8.40 6.66
C ILE A 54 2.52 -7.01 6.57
N PHE A 55 3.26 -6.10 5.96
CA PHE A 55 2.89 -4.68 5.89
C PHE A 55 2.40 -4.31 4.50
N SER A 56 1.21 -3.73 4.46
CA SER A 56 0.63 -3.08 3.29
C SER A 56 1.37 -1.79 2.98
N SER A 57 2.44 -1.87 2.20
CA SER A 57 3.17 -0.73 1.69
C SER A 57 2.58 -0.23 0.36
N SER A 58 3.30 0.56 -0.40
CA SER A 58 2.78 1.19 -1.61
C SER A 58 3.89 1.51 -2.59
N ALA A 59 3.63 1.44 -3.90
CA ALA A 59 4.49 1.97 -4.94
C ALA A 59 4.73 3.49 -4.84
N ALA A 60 3.91 4.22 -4.05
CA ALA A 60 4.11 5.64 -3.77
C ALA A 60 5.46 5.96 -3.09
N VAL A 61 6.16 4.94 -2.55
CA VAL A 61 7.51 5.09 -1.98
C VAL A 61 8.56 5.43 -3.04
N TYR A 62 8.31 5.07 -4.29
CA TYR A 62 9.23 5.34 -5.41
C TYR A 62 9.17 6.78 -5.91
N GLY A 63 7.99 7.43 -5.83
CA GLY A 63 7.76 8.75 -6.42
C GLY A 63 7.65 8.69 -7.94
N GLU A 64 8.25 9.68 -8.62
CA GLU A 64 8.33 9.68 -10.09
C GLU A 64 9.33 8.63 -10.58
N PRO A 65 8.91 7.74 -11.50
CA PRO A 65 9.77 6.69 -12.02
C PRO A 65 10.98 7.23 -12.77
N GLN A 66 12.16 6.74 -12.45
CA GLN A 66 13.37 7.01 -13.22
C GLN A 66 13.56 6.02 -14.38
N TYR A 67 12.97 4.84 -14.25
CA TYR A 67 12.88 3.80 -15.30
C TYR A 67 11.68 2.90 -15.05
N THR A 68 11.26 2.21 -16.09
CA THR A 68 10.15 1.23 -16.04
C THR A 68 10.54 -0.05 -16.79
N PRO A 69 10.07 -1.23 -16.36
CA PRO A 69 9.26 -1.47 -15.14
C PRO A 69 10.01 -1.13 -13.86
N ILE A 70 9.27 -0.71 -12.82
CA ILE A 70 9.83 -0.41 -11.51
C ILE A 70 10.10 -1.73 -10.78
N ASP A 71 11.34 -1.99 -10.42
CA ASP A 71 11.73 -3.10 -9.56
C ASP A 71 12.01 -2.63 -8.12
N GLU A 72 12.29 -3.56 -7.20
CA GLU A 72 12.50 -3.26 -5.78
C GLU A 72 13.83 -2.50 -5.53
N SER A 73 14.75 -2.50 -6.49
CA SER A 73 16.00 -1.74 -6.44
C SER A 73 15.87 -0.29 -6.89
N HIS A 74 14.71 0.09 -7.45
CA HIS A 74 14.43 1.44 -7.91
C HIS A 74 14.62 2.46 -6.76
N PRO A 75 15.20 3.65 -7.04
CA PRO A 75 15.35 4.72 -6.05
C PRO A 75 14.04 5.08 -5.34
N LEU A 76 14.14 5.36 -4.05
CA LEU A 76 13.01 5.70 -3.18
C LEU A 76 12.98 7.21 -2.94
N ASN A 77 12.02 7.89 -3.58
CA ASN A 77 11.87 9.34 -3.50
C ASN A 77 10.38 9.73 -3.52
N PRO A 78 9.63 9.46 -2.44
CA PRO A 78 8.19 9.75 -2.40
C PRO A 78 7.90 11.23 -2.60
N ILE A 79 6.94 11.54 -3.47
CA ILE A 79 6.52 12.91 -3.81
C ILE A 79 5.30 13.40 -3.03
N ASN A 80 4.75 12.57 -2.15
CA ASN A 80 3.67 12.95 -1.26
C ASN A 80 3.89 12.37 0.14
N TYR A 81 3.23 12.98 1.13
CA TYR A 81 3.43 12.62 2.54
C TYR A 81 2.94 11.20 2.85
N TYR A 82 1.90 10.72 2.16
CA TYR A 82 1.48 9.32 2.27
C TYR A 82 2.60 8.35 1.91
N GLY A 83 3.21 8.51 0.73
CA GLY A 83 4.36 7.70 0.31
C GLY A 83 5.53 7.79 1.27
N PHE A 84 5.84 9.00 1.78
CA PHE A 84 6.84 9.20 2.83
C PHE A 84 6.51 8.37 4.08
N THR A 85 5.26 8.41 4.59
CA THR A 85 4.88 7.63 5.78
C THR A 85 5.00 6.12 5.56
N LYS A 86 4.69 5.63 4.35
CA LYS A 86 4.87 4.22 4.00
C LYS A 86 6.34 3.82 4.00
N LEU A 87 7.20 4.63 3.39
CA LEU A 87 8.64 4.41 3.36
C LEU A 87 9.25 4.41 4.79
N GLU A 88 8.85 5.34 5.63
CA GLU A 88 9.32 5.38 7.01
C GLU A 88 8.85 4.14 7.80
N CYS A 89 7.63 3.65 7.57
CA CYS A 89 7.18 2.39 8.16
C CYS A 89 8.05 1.20 7.72
N GLU A 90 8.42 1.10 6.43
CA GLU A 90 9.35 0.05 5.96
C GLU A 90 10.71 0.12 6.67
N ARG A 91 11.28 1.33 6.80
CA ARG A 91 12.55 1.56 7.50
C ARG A 91 12.48 1.18 8.98
N ILE A 92 11.38 1.50 9.63
CA ILE A 92 11.15 1.14 11.04
C ILE A 92 11.03 -0.39 11.16
N ILE A 93 10.28 -1.06 10.30
CA ILE A 93 10.17 -2.52 10.26
C ILE A 93 11.56 -3.16 10.09
N ASP A 94 12.38 -2.66 9.18
CA ASP A 94 13.75 -3.15 8.94
C ASP A 94 14.61 -3.04 10.22
N TRP A 95 14.52 -1.92 10.96
CA TRP A 95 15.20 -1.77 12.24
C TRP A 95 14.73 -2.77 13.29
N TYR A 96 13.42 -2.99 13.41
CA TYR A 96 12.89 -4.01 14.33
C TYR A 96 13.25 -5.43 13.88
N SER A 97 13.31 -5.68 12.58
CA SER A 97 13.81 -6.94 12.04
C SER A 97 15.23 -7.22 12.50
N LYS A 98 16.14 -6.28 12.28
CA LYS A 98 17.56 -6.39 12.62
C LYS A 98 17.83 -6.50 14.14
N GLN A 99 17.08 -5.76 14.96
CA GLN A 99 17.36 -5.64 16.40
C GLN A 99 16.49 -6.54 17.28
N LYS A 100 15.31 -6.97 16.83
CA LYS A 100 14.33 -7.74 17.62
C LYS A 100 13.97 -9.08 17.00
N GLY A 101 14.51 -9.40 15.82
CA GLY A 101 14.25 -10.65 15.12
C GLY A 101 12.81 -10.80 14.67
N ILE A 102 12.16 -9.69 14.30
CA ILE A 102 10.85 -9.70 13.63
C ILE A 102 11.08 -9.94 12.16
N VAL A 103 10.38 -10.90 11.57
CA VAL A 103 10.31 -11.08 10.11
C VAL A 103 9.32 -10.07 9.57
N GLY A 104 9.82 -9.07 8.85
CA GLY A 104 9.03 -7.99 8.24
C GLY A 104 8.93 -8.16 6.73
N ILE A 105 7.74 -8.40 6.20
CA ILE A 105 7.49 -8.47 4.77
C ILE A 105 6.70 -7.21 4.37
N CYS A 106 7.31 -6.37 3.50
CA CYS A 106 6.68 -5.15 3.01
C CYS A 106 6.20 -5.38 1.58
N LEU A 107 4.89 -5.33 1.37
CA LEU A 107 4.28 -5.52 0.07
C LEU A 107 3.92 -4.16 -0.53
N ARG A 108 4.64 -3.75 -1.58
CA ARG A 108 4.44 -2.48 -2.29
C ARG A 108 3.39 -2.65 -3.37
N TYR A 109 2.17 -2.21 -3.11
CA TYR A 109 1.08 -2.29 -4.08
C TYR A 109 1.20 -1.21 -5.14
N PHE A 110 0.92 -1.60 -6.39
CA PHE A 110 0.52 -0.67 -7.43
C PHE A 110 -0.98 -0.36 -7.31
N ASN A 111 -1.72 -0.19 -8.40
CA ASN A 111 -3.14 0.18 -8.30
C ASN A 111 -4.01 -1.07 -8.16
N VAL A 112 -4.69 -1.20 -7.04
CA VAL A 112 -5.56 -2.36 -6.77
C VAL A 112 -6.91 -2.13 -7.42
N MET A 113 -7.44 -3.15 -8.11
CA MET A 113 -8.75 -3.17 -8.75
C MET A 113 -9.56 -4.39 -8.34
N GLY A 114 -10.88 -4.27 -8.47
CA GLY A 114 -11.82 -5.36 -8.23
C GLY A 114 -12.35 -5.42 -6.80
N ASP A 115 -13.43 -6.19 -6.64
CA ASP A 115 -14.11 -6.41 -5.36
C ASP A 115 -14.16 -7.89 -4.93
N ALA A 116 -13.46 -8.76 -5.67
CA ALA A 116 -13.45 -10.19 -5.49
C ALA A 116 -14.86 -10.86 -5.56
N GLY A 117 -15.87 -10.17 -6.07
CA GLY A 117 -17.25 -10.62 -6.11
C GLY A 117 -18.00 -10.40 -4.78
N LEU A 118 -17.46 -9.58 -3.87
CA LEU A 118 -18.07 -9.29 -2.58
C LEU A 118 -19.10 -8.17 -2.64
N ASN A 119 -19.25 -7.51 -3.79
CA ASN A 119 -20.10 -6.33 -3.99
C ASN A 119 -19.83 -5.20 -2.99
N TYR A 120 -18.61 -5.16 -2.45
CA TYR A 120 -18.15 -4.10 -1.56
C TYR A 120 -17.46 -2.99 -2.38
N ARG A 121 -17.78 -1.76 -2.02
CA ARG A 121 -17.12 -0.57 -2.55
C ARG A 121 -16.80 0.40 -1.44
N ASP A 122 -15.59 0.94 -1.50
CA ASP A 122 -15.18 2.02 -0.62
C ASP A 122 -15.93 3.31 -1.04
N PRO A 123 -16.84 3.84 -0.22
CA PRO A 123 -17.63 5.01 -0.58
C PRO A 123 -16.79 6.28 -0.76
N ASP A 124 -15.61 6.33 -0.14
CA ASP A 124 -14.70 7.47 -0.18
C ASP A 124 -13.51 7.23 -1.11
N ALA A 125 -13.56 6.17 -1.94
CA ALA A 125 -12.47 5.84 -2.82
C ALA A 125 -12.29 6.89 -3.93
N GLN A 126 -11.04 7.32 -4.10
CA GLN A 126 -10.63 8.26 -5.15
C GLN A 126 -9.89 7.56 -6.30
N ASN A 127 -9.94 6.22 -6.33
CA ASN A 127 -9.35 5.42 -7.38
C ASN A 127 -10.26 5.37 -8.61
N ILE A 128 -9.68 5.08 -9.77
CA ILE A 128 -10.38 5.12 -11.05
C ILE A 128 -11.56 4.13 -11.11
N GLU A 129 -11.40 2.91 -10.62
CA GLU A 129 -12.43 1.87 -10.72
C GLU A 129 -13.74 2.25 -9.99
N PRO A 130 -13.74 2.66 -8.71
CA PRO A 130 -14.95 3.16 -8.06
C PRO A 130 -15.58 4.36 -8.78
N ILE A 131 -14.77 5.26 -9.33
CA ILE A 131 -15.25 6.43 -10.07
C ILE A 131 -15.96 6.00 -11.37
N ILE A 132 -15.38 5.06 -12.13
CA ILE A 132 -16.01 4.49 -13.32
C ILE A 132 -17.38 3.90 -12.97
N TYR A 133 -17.44 3.15 -11.88
CA TYR A 133 -18.70 2.55 -11.43
C TYR A 133 -19.75 3.61 -11.03
N GLU A 134 -19.34 4.70 -10.38
CA GLU A 134 -20.24 5.80 -10.05
C GLU A 134 -20.82 6.43 -11.31
N VAL A 135 -20.01 6.58 -12.38
CA VAL A 135 -20.48 7.08 -13.68
C VAL A 135 -21.45 6.09 -14.32
N LEU A 136 -21.12 4.81 -14.37
CA LEU A 136 -21.97 3.78 -14.96
C LEU A 136 -23.31 3.61 -14.21
N SER A 137 -23.31 3.83 -12.89
CA SER A 137 -24.52 3.77 -12.05
C SER A 137 -25.33 5.08 -12.02
N GLY A 138 -24.88 6.12 -12.73
CA GLY A 138 -25.52 7.43 -12.75
C GLY A 138 -25.35 8.27 -11.50
N LYS A 139 -24.51 7.85 -10.56
CA LYS A 139 -24.18 8.62 -9.34
C LYS A 139 -23.25 9.79 -9.62
N ARG A 140 -22.46 9.69 -10.67
CA ARG A 140 -21.54 10.73 -11.15
C ARG A 140 -21.79 11.02 -12.61
N GLU A 141 -21.79 12.29 -12.99
CA GLU A 141 -22.07 12.72 -14.35
C GLU A 141 -21.01 12.25 -15.36
N LYS A 142 -19.73 12.32 -14.96
CA LYS A 142 -18.60 12.00 -15.85
C LYS A 142 -17.34 11.60 -15.10
N LEU A 143 -16.48 10.84 -15.78
CA LEU A 143 -15.11 10.62 -15.42
C LEU A 143 -14.27 11.84 -15.85
N LEU A 144 -13.45 12.37 -14.95
CA LEU A 144 -12.48 13.41 -15.28
C LEU A 144 -11.10 12.76 -15.46
N ILE A 145 -10.51 12.99 -16.63
CA ILE A 145 -9.13 12.62 -16.91
C ILE A 145 -8.25 13.84 -16.61
N PHE A 146 -7.30 13.68 -15.70
CA PHE A 146 -6.41 14.75 -15.25
C PHE A 146 -5.13 14.73 -16.07
N GLY A 147 -5.04 15.63 -17.05
CA GLY A 147 -3.92 15.76 -17.97
C GLY A 147 -4.05 14.90 -19.22
N ASN A 148 -3.55 15.45 -20.32
CA ASN A 148 -3.45 14.80 -21.63
C ASN A 148 -2.10 15.13 -22.29
N ASP A 149 -1.12 15.53 -21.49
CA ASP A 149 0.20 16.01 -21.88
C ASP A 149 1.35 15.20 -21.25
N TYR A 150 1.03 14.00 -20.73
CA TYR A 150 2.05 13.06 -20.27
C TYR A 150 2.83 12.49 -21.46
N GLU A 151 4.11 12.17 -21.25
CA GLU A 151 4.96 11.49 -22.25
C GLU A 151 4.58 10.01 -22.39
N THR A 152 3.35 9.76 -22.82
CA THR A 152 2.74 8.43 -23.02
C THR A 152 2.06 8.39 -24.39
N PRO A 153 1.76 7.20 -24.96
CA PRO A 153 1.22 7.08 -26.31
C PRO A 153 -0.08 7.86 -26.56
N ASP A 154 -0.92 8.03 -25.53
CA ASP A 154 -2.21 8.72 -25.64
C ASP A 154 -2.28 10.02 -24.81
N GLY A 155 -1.15 10.42 -24.22
CA GLY A 155 -1.03 11.61 -23.39
C GLY A 155 -1.65 11.47 -22.00
N THR A 156 -2.27 10.34 -21.66
CA THR A 156 -2.83 10.11 -20.32
C THR A 156 -1.82 9.39 -19.41
N CYS A 157 -2.07 9.37 -18.10
CA CYS A 157 -1.17 8.67 -17.20
C CYS A 157 -1.29 7.14 -17.36
N VAL A 158 -0.15 6.46 -17.23
CA VAL A 158 -0.06 4.99 -17.23
C VAL A 158 0.02 4.46 -15.81
N ARG A 159 -0.74 3.41 -15.52
CA ARG A 159 -0.75 2.75 -14.21
C ARG A 159 -0.71 1.24 -14.37
N ASP A 160 -0.07 0.55 -13.43
CA ASP A 160 -0.14 -0.91 -13.30
C ASP A 160 -1.32 -1.25 -12.36
N TYR A 161 -2.24 -2.07 -12.84
CA TYR A 161 -3.44 -2.49 -12.12
C TYR A 161 -3.35 -3.97 -11.76
N ILE A 162 -3.44 -4.27 -10.46
CA ILE A 162 -3.45 -5.64 -9.93
C ILE A 162 -4.85 -6.00 -9.41
N ASP A 163 -5.32 -7.21 -9.73
CA ASP A 163 -6.59 -7.73 -9.20
C ASP A 163 -6.51 -7.95 -7.69
N ILE A 164 -7.56 -7.60 -6.96
CA ILE A 164 -7.64 -7.77 -5.50
C ILE A 164 -7.47 -9.23 -5.07
N LYS A 165 -7.88 -10.22 -5.90
CA LYS A 165 -7.70 -11.65 -5.59
C LYS A 165 -6.23 -12.04 -5.63
N ASP A 166 -5.48 -11.53 -6.61
CA ASP A 166 -4.04 -11.78 -6.72
C ASP A 166 -3.31 -11.12 -5.55
N LEU A 167 -3.72 -9.89 -5.18
CA LEU A 167 -3.20 -9.19 -4.01
C LEU A 167 -3.43 -10.00 -2.72
N VAL A 168 -4.64 -10.48 -2.48
CA VAL A 168 -4.98 -11.30 -1.29
C VAL A 168 -4.20 -12.61 -1.30
N HIS A 169 -4.05 -13.24 -2.46
CA HIS A 169 -3.24 -14.46 -2.60
C HIS A 169 -1.78 -14.20 -2.24
N ALA A 170 -1.19 -13.09 -2.70
CA ALA A 170 0.17 -12.70 -2.36
C ALA A 170 0.36 -12.51 -0.84
N HIS A 171 -0.62 -11.92 -0.13
CA HIS A 171 -0.60 -11.82 1.34
C HIS A 171 -0.59 -13.19 2.02
N THR A 172 -1.37 -14.12 1.49
CA THR A 172 -1.42 -15.49 2.00
C THR A 172 -0.09 -16.20 1.81
N LEU A 173 0.54 -16.03 0.64
CA LEU A 173 1.87 -16.59 0.35
C LEU A 173 2.94 -15.95 1.24
N ALA A 174 2.86 -14.66 1.51
CA ALA A 174 3.81 -13.94 2.37
C ALA A 174 3.85 -14.49 3.80
N LEU A 175 2.79 -15.12 4.29
CA LEU A 175 2.81 -15.81 5.59
C LEU A 175 3.84 -16.93 5.67
N ASN A 176 4.19 -17.54 4.54
CA ASN A 176 5.15 -18.66 4.47
C ASN A 176 6.61 -18.19 4.40
N LEU A 177 6.87 -16.89 4.18
CA LEU A 177 8.23 -16.35 4.12
C LEU A 177 8.84 -16.33 5.53
N ASN A 178 10.09 -16.76 5.66
CA ASN A 178 10.80 -16.83 6.94
C ASN A 178 11.95 -15.83 7.06
N SER A 179 12.14 -14.99 6.07
CA SER A 179 13.07 -13.85 6.07
C SER A 179 12.34 -12.58 5.73
N SER A 180 12.84 -11.46 6.25
CA SER A 180 12.33 -10.13 5.88
C SER A 180 12.58 -9.85 4.41
N ASP A 181 11.61 -9.25 3.74
CA ASP A 181 11.69 -8.94 2.31
C ASP A 181 10.81 -7.73 1.96
N ILE A 182 11.11 -7.14 0.81
CA ILE A 182 10.32 -6.09 0.18
C ILE A 182 9.93 -6.60 -1.22
N ILE A 183 8.64 -6.59 -1.53
CA ILE A 183 8.11 -7.22 -2.73
C ILE A 183 7.11 -6.27 -3.41
N ASN A 184 7.32 -6.02 -4.70
CA ASN A 184 6.38 -5.31 -5.53
C ASN A 184 5.17 -6.20 -5.89
N LEU A 185 3.97 -5.68 -5.75
CA LEU A 185 2.74 -6.33 -6.17
C LEU A 185 2.08 -5.55 -7.29
N GLY A 186 2.39 -5.92 -8.50
CA GLY A 186 1.88 -5.40 -9.76
C GLY A 186 1.91 -6.47 -10.83
N THR A 187 1.44 -6.15 -12.02
CA THR A 187 1.42 -7.05 -13.19
C THR A 187 2.67 -6.88 -14.06
N GLY A 188 3.44 -5.82 -13.86
CA GLY A 188 4.53 -5.39 -14.72
C GLY A 188 4.06 -4.83 -16.07
N LYS A 189 2.75 -4.57 -16.22
CA LYS A 189 2.15 -4.00 -17.43
C LYS A 189 1.43 -2.71 -17.10
N GLY A 190 1.80 -1.64 -17.80
CA GLY A 190 1.12 -0.37 -17.71
C GLY A 190 -0.13 -0.33 -18.59
N THR A 191 -1.19 0.28 -18.09
CA THR A 191 -2.40 0.60 -18.83
C THR A 191 -2.66 2.10 -18.71
N SER A 192 -2.92 2.77 -19.82
CA SER A 192 -3.34 4.18 -19.84
C SER A 192 -4.80 4.34 -19.40
N VAL A 193 -5.11 5.50 -18.89
CA VAL A 193 -6.46 5.81 -18.36
C VAL A 193 -7.49 6.02 -19.46
#